data_ed1c3f5a746839366707b3c9a92a0949
#
_entry.id   ed1c3f5a746839366707b3c9a92a0949
#
_cell.length_a   1.000
_cell.length_b   1.000
_cell.length_c   1.000
_cell.angle_alpha   90.00
_cell.angle_beta   90.00
_cell.angle_gamma   90.00
#
_symmetry.space_group_name_H-M   'P 1'
#
loop_
_entity.id
_entity.type
_entity.pdbx_description
1 polymer ?
#
loop_
_entity_poly.entity_id
_entity_poly.type
_entity_poly.pdbx_seq_one_letter_code
_entity_poly.pdbx_strand_id
1 'polypeptide(L)'
;MTGLTSRLLAVRCRSLLLRLGVLAAGLAGLTLLTAPAAGGEAGGASPLEARQEGCRRCKGRGVKDCPKHDATDRDFEGRVLFCSVVAGCDDCGGTMVIDCDRCDGGPESRAAEERRAAIAEWMERSEVAKHFERNVPRCETEHFELVLDVAGKFKIGRKKIDGHRLMHLVADDTSFVAGGVAEHFEVKPEEDYFAKMRMWMWPASKEHVEAVRAFMDTSARGDFKLLGRDPAFSVWQEPGLFATARAIRTVFTHNASHMLVSNMFRELDISPHGGGWLDAGLGHWHEYARFDRSVQYCIEEANALDNFSNGVWRAAIRKMCERAASRGGTLLPPLFNKTTTSMSAPEQAICWSFYDWLVAEHPSALRPILMGLKQKADARELLKEHLGMGLLKAEEAWREWVSGTYPKKEKTR
;
A
#
# COMPACT_ATOMS: atom_id res chain seq x y z
N MET A 1 -16.54 44.82 0.66
CA MET A 1 -16.58 43.84 -0.44
C MET A 1 -15.64 44.29 -1.53
N THR A 2 -14.38 43.92 -1.51
CA THR A 2 -13.38 44.02 -2.61
C THR A 2 -12.05 43.64 -1.97
N GLY A 3 -11.45 42.54 -2.40
CA GLY A 3 -10.07 42.17 -1.98
C GLY A 3 -9.78 40.69 -1.79
N LEU A 4 -10.16 39.81 -2.76
CA LEU A 4 -9.83 38.36 -2.67
C LEU A 4 -9.55 37.70 -4.05
N THR A 5 -8.99 38.45 -5.02
CA THR A 5 -8.77 37.89 -6.37
C THR A 5 -7.35 37.96 -6.93
N SER A 6 -6.31 38.25 -6.13
CA SER A 6 -4.95 38.41 -6.69
C SER A 6 -3.85 37.51 -6.13
N ARG A 7 -4.17 36.40 -5.43
CA ARG A 7 -3.13 35.46 -4.94
C ARG A 7 -3.11 34.07 -5.57
N LEU A 8 -3.96 33.80 -6.55
CA LEU A 8 -4.07 32.46 -7.19
C LEU A 8 -3.26 32.28 -8.50
N LEU A 9 -2.48 33.25 -8.92
CA LEU A 9 -1.71 33.18 -10.19
C LEU A 9 -0.20 32.95 -10.06
N ALA A 10 0.36 32.97 -8.86
CA ALA A 10 1.82 32.89 -8.67
C ALA A 10 2.38 31.47 -8.44
N VAL A 11 1.55 30.45 -8.23
CA VAL A 11 2.00 29.08 -7.94
C VAL A 11 2.07 28.17 -9.18
N ARG A 12 1.50 28.58 -10.30
CA ARG A 12 1.43 27.74 -11.53
C ARG A 12 2.67 27.71 -12.42
N CYS A 13 3.72 28.47 -12.14
CA CYS A 13 4.89 28.54 -13.04
C CYS A 13 6.16 27.78 -12.58
N ARG A 14 6.18 27.15 -11.40
CA ARG A 14 7.41 26.45 -10.94
C ARG A 14 7.45 24.94 -11.20
N SER A 15 6.33 24.30 -11.49
CA SER A 15 6.30 22.84 -11.73
C SER A 15 6.48 22.44 -13.22
N LEU A 16 6.49 23.38 -14.16
CA LEU A 16 6.63 23.06 -15.58
C LEU A 16 8.09 23.01 -16.09
N LEU A 17 9.05 23.58 -15.35
CA LEU A 17 10.46 23.62 -15.76
C LEU A 17 11.31 22.44 -15.30
N LEU A 18 10.83 21.60 -14.39
CA LEU A 18 11.56 20.39 -13.93
C LEU A 18 11.25 19.11 -14.71
N ARG A 19 10.27 19.13 -15.60
CA ARG A 19 9.90 17.93 -16.40
C ARG A 19 10.53 17.87 -17.80
N LEU A 20 11.31 18.85 -18.22
CA LEU A 20 11.97 18.89 -19.55
C LEU A 20 13.46 18.51 -19.52
N GLY A 21 14.02 18.14 -18.37
CA GLY A 21 15.44 17.84 -18.20
C GLY A 21 15.85 16.36 -18.27
N VAL A 22 14.93 15.41 -18.33
CA VAL A 22 15.25 13.96 -18.24
C VAL A 22 15.09 13.19 -19.56
N LEU A 23 14.68 13.83 -20.65
CA LEU A 23 14.40 13.14 -21.93
C LEU A 23 15.49 13.26 -23.00
N ALA A 24 16.74 13.60 -22.64
CA ALA A 24 17.83 13.79 -23.61
C ALA A 24 19.10 12.95 -23.37
N ALA A 25 19.00 11.77 -22.71
CA ALA A 25 20.15 10.88 -22.55
C ALA A 25 19.77 9.40 -22.72
N GLY A 26 19.44 9.00 -23.93
CA GLY A 26 19.06 7.59 -24.17
C GLY A 26 18.93 7.17 -25.64
N LEU A 27 19.78 7.70 -26.54
CA LEU A 27 19.86 7.20 -27.90
C LEU A 27 21.27 7.44 -28.45
N ALA A 28 22.20 6.56 -28.12
CA ALA A 28 23.49 6.47 -28.84
C ALA A 28 23.99 5.02 -28.80
N GLY A 29 23.90 4.35 -29.93
CA GLY A 29 24.96 3.46 -30.38
C GLY A 29 24.85 1.98 -30.09
N LEU A 30 23.97 1.26 -30.78
CA LEU A 30 24.20 -0.16 -31.06
C LEU A 30 24.95 -0.27 -32.39
N THR A 31 26.27 -0.22 -32.37
CA THR A 31 27.14 -0.67 -33.49
C THR A 31 27.62 -2.08 -33.19
N LEU A 32 27.12 -3.05 -33.93
CA LEU A 32 27.69 -4.38 -34.01
C LEU A 32 29.09 -4.29 -34.60
N LEU A 33 30.10 -4.49 -33.77
CA LEU A 33 31.47 -4.78 -34.21
C LEU A 33 31.68 -6.29 -34.04
N THR A 34 31.72 -7.01 -35.18
CA THR A 34 32.25 -8.35 -35.28
C THR A 34 33.76 -8.29 -35.05
N ALA A 35 34.22 -8.83 -33.93
CA ALA A 35 35.63 -9.02 -33.64
C ALA A 35 36.10 -10.38 -34.20
N PRO A 36 37.33 -10.46 -34.74
CA PRO A 36 37.90 -11.72 -35.22
C PRO A 36 38.34 -12.61 -34.05
N ALA A 37 38.16 -13.90 -34.22
CA ALA A 37 38.67 -14.93 -33.31
C ALA A 37 40.22 -14.84 -33.20
N ALA A 38 40.69 -14.42 -32.03
CA ALA A 38 42.10 -14.51 -31.66
C ALA A 38 42.26 -15.51 -30.52
N GLY A 39 43.30 -16.32 -30.66
CA GLY A 39 43.61 -17.52 -29.90
C GLY A 39 43.59 -17.40 -28.37
N GLY A 40 43.20 -18.50 -27.74
CA GLY A 40 43.15 -18.65 -26.32
C GLY A 40 44.52 -18.52 -25.65
N GLU A 41 44.70 -17.46 -24.87
CA GLU A 41 45.58 -17.50 -23.72
C GLU A 41 44.72 -17.86 -22.50
N ALA A 42 45.12 -18.93 -21.83
CA ALA A 42 44.56 -19.31 -20.52
C ALA A 42 44.82 -18.17 -19.54
N GLY A 43 43.85 -17.25 -19.40
CA GLY A 43 43.87 -16.19 -18.44
C GLY A 43 43.82 -16.80 -17.04
N GLY A 44 45.01 -16.93 -16.42
CA GLY A 44 45.09 -17.23 -15.00
C GLY A 44 44.32 -16.14 -14.20
N ALA A 45 43.35 -16.56 -13.41
CA ALA A 45 42.63 -15.64 -12.51
C ALA A 45 43.65 -14.78 -11.75
N SER A 46 43.38 -13.50 -11.64
CA SER A 46 44.29 -12.60 -10.94
C SER A 46 44.49 -13.08 -9.50
N PRO A 47 45.65 -12.85 -8.85
CA PRO A 47 45.86 -13.26 -7.45
C PRO A 47 44.83 -12.67 -6.48
N LEU A 48 44.16 -11.60 -6.86
CA LEU A 48 43.03 -10.99 -6.11
C LEU A 48 41.76 -11.85 -6.23
N GLU A 49 41.41 -12.31 -7.44
CA GLU A 49 40.24 -13.19 -7.68
C GLU A 49 40.38 -14.53 -6.99
N ALA A 50 41.58 -15.12 -7.04
CA ALA A 50 41.86 -16.39 -6.36
C ALA A 50 41.81 -16.28 -4.81
N ARG A 51 42.14 -15.10 -4.25
CA ARG A 51 41.97 -14.82 -2.79
C ARG A 51 40.50 -14.64 -2.40
N GLN A 52 39.64 -14.11 -3.29
CA GLN A 52 38.22 -13.93 -3.05
C GLN A 52 37.46 -15.26 -3.03
N GLU A 53 37.69 -16.11 -4.02
CA GLU A 53 37.02 -17.43 -4.10
C GLU A 53 37.40 -18.37 -2.93
N GLY A 54 38.59 -18.21 -2.35
CA GLY A 54 39.09 -19.03 -1.26
C GLY A 54 38.75 -18.52 0.17
N CYS A 55 38.11 -17.37 0.33
CA CYS A 55 37.86 -16.81 1.66
C CYS A 55 36.80 -17.61 2.41
N ARG A 56 37.22 -18.44 3.38
CA ARG A 56 36.31 -19.27 4.19
C ARG A 56 35.36 -18.44 5.08
N ARG A 57 35.68 -17.16 5.40
CA ARG A 57 34.91 -16.33 6.30
C ARG A 57 33.68 -15.71 5.63
N CYS A 58 33.80 -15.25 4.39
CA CYS A 58 32.70 -14.68 3.62
C CYS A 58 32.24 -15.60 2.46
N LYS A 59 32.87 -16.77 2.30
CA LYS A 59 32.58 -17.72 1.22
C LYS A 59 32.67 -17.08 -0.19
N GLY A 60 33.64 -16.19 -0.37
CA GLY A 60 33.86 -15.46 -1.62
C GLY A 60 32.97 -14.23 -1.84
N ARG A 61 31.99 -13.95 -0.99
CA ARG A 61 31.06 -12.83 -1.15
C ARG A 61 31.71 -11.46 -1.02
N GLY A 62 32.79 -11.33 -0.27
CA GLY A 62 33.45 -10.07 0.10
C GLY A 62 32.81 -9.35 1.30
N VAL A 63 31.61 -9.77 1.72
CA VAL A 63 30.85 -9.24 2.85
C VAL A 63 30.42 -10.34 3.82
N LYS A 64 30.14 -9.96 5.06
CA LYS A 64 29.57 -10.79 6.11
C LYS A 64 28.25 -10.18 6.57
N ASP A 65 27.38 -11.00 7.11
CA ASP A 65 26.16 -10.52 7.75
C ASP A 65 26.50 -9.62 8.93
N CYS A 66 25.83 -8.48 9.06
CA CYS A 66 25.98 -7.59 10.19
C CYS A 66 25.45 -8.26 11.46
N PRO A 67 26.25 -8.35 12.55
CA PRO A 67 25.83 -9.04 13.77
C PRO A 67 24.75 -8.31 14.57
N LYS A 68 24.49 -7.02 14.25
CA LYS A 68 23.44 -6.21 14.91
C LYS A 68 22.04 -6.48 14.34
N HIS A 69 21.93 -7.24 13.24
CA HIS A 69 20.66 -7.56 12.59
C HIS A 69 20.41 -9.06 12.66
N ASP A 70 19.22 -9.43 13.07
CA ASP A 70 18.78 -10.82 13.12
C ASP A 70 18.12 -11.27 11.81
N ALA A 71 17.73 -12.55 11.75
CA ALA A 71 17.04 -13.10 10.59
C ALA A 71 15.71 -12.37 10.30
N THR A 72 15.09 -11.77 11.32
CA THR A 72 13.81 -11.08 11.16
C THR A 72 13.94 -9.73 10.47
N ASP A 73 15.08 -9.05 10.57
CA ASP A 73 15.37 -7.84 9.79
C ASP A 73 15.55 -8.17 8.31
N ARG A 74 16.00 -9.40 7.99
CA ARG A 74 16.26 -9.89 6.63
C ARG A 74 15.03 -10.51 5.97
N ASP A 75 14.06 -11.01 6.72
CA ASP A 75 12.83 -11.62 6.18
C ASP A 75 12.01 -10.64 5.32
N PHE A 76 12.31 -9.35 5.40
CA PHE A 76 11.67 -8.28 4.63
C PHE A 76 12.54 -7.73 3.49
N GLU A 77 13.72 -8.32 3.28
CA GLU A 77 14.61 -7.96 2.16
C GLU A 77 13.86 -8.15 0.83
N GLY A 78 13.83 -7.09 0.02
CA GLY A 78 13.08 -7.05 -1.23
C GLY A 78 11.66 -6.46 -1.17
N ARG A 79 11.02 -6.35 0.01
CA ARG A 79 9.73 -5.67 0.19
C ARG A 79 9.88 -4.25 0.71
N VAL A 80 10.86 -4.04 1.57
CA VAL A 80 11.24 -2.72 2.07
C VAL A 80 12.48 -2.26 1.32
N LEU A 81 12.32 -1.20 0.54
CA LEU A 81 13.42 -0.60 -0.22
C LEU A 81 14.40 0.11 0.72
N PHE A 82 13.88 0.87 1.69
CA PHE A 82 14.65 1.63 2.68
C PHE A 82 13.97 1.57 4.05
N CYS A 83 14.77 1.58 5.11
CA CYS A 83 14.29 1.62 6.50
C CYS A 83 15.19 2.49 7.36
N SER A 84 14.65 3.56 7.97
CA SER A 84 15.41 4.52 8.77
C SER A 84 16.00 3.95 10.06
N VAL A 85 15.36 2.93 10.62
CA VAL A 85 15.83 2.25 11.83
C VAL A 85 17.08 1.42 11.52
N VAL A 86 17.08 0.68 10.41
CA VAL A 86 18.22 -0.12 9.96
C VAL A 86 19.33 0.79 9.42
N ALA A 87 18.98 1.88 8.73
CA ALA A 87 19.92 2.88 8.22
C ALA A 87 20.76 3.51 9.33
N GLY A 88 20.22 3.62 10.55
CA GLY A 88 20.94 4.12 11.73
C GLY A 88 21.98 3.15 12.32
N CYS A 89 22.24 2.01 11.71
CA CYS A 89 23.26 1.08 12.18
C CYS A 89 24.66 1.55 11.79
N ASP A 90 25.49 1.91 12.76
CA ASP A 90 26.86 2.39 12.53
C ASP A 90 27.77 1.36 11.86
N ASP A 91 27.48 0.04 12.01
CA ASP A 91 28.32 -1.00 11.44
C ASP A 91 28.07 -1.23 9.96
N CYS A 92 26.79 -1.21 9.52
CA CYS A 92 26.43 -1.56 8.15
C CYS A 92 25.77 -0.43 7.36
N GLY A 93 25.41 0.69 7.98
CA GLY A 93 24.72 1.79 7.31
C GLY A 93 23.43 1.39 6.62
N GLY A 94 22.70 0.39 7.19
CA GLY A 94 21.42 -0.10 6.64
C GLY A 94 21.51 -1.21 5.60
N THR A 95 22.72 -1.63 5.20
CA THR A 95 22.87 -2.70 4.19
C THR A 95 22.71 -4.11 4.75
N MET A 96 22.63 -4.26 6.08
CA MET A 96 22.63 -5.52 6.82
C MET A 96 23.88 -6.41 6.62
N VAL A 97 24.83 -5.92 5.84
CA VAL A 97 26.13 -6.60 5.63
C VAL A 97 27.28 -5.64 5.95
N ILE A 98 28.41 -6.20 6.38
CA ILE A 98 29.66 -5.49 6.64
C ILE A 98 30.78 -6.10 5.80
N ASP A 99 31.80 -5.32 5.49
CA ASP A 99 32.92 -5.83 4.68
C ASP A 99 33.66 -6.96 5.39
N CYS A 100 34.18 -7.87 4.63
CA CYS A 100 34.97 -8.97 5.16
C CYS A 100 36.36 -8.47 5.57
N ASP A 101 36.77 -8.72 6.80
CA ASP A 101 38.06 -8.33 7.36
C ASP A 101 39.25 -9.24 6.93
N ARG A 102 39.02 -10.22 6.07
CA ARG A 102 40.05 -11.16 5.59
C ARG A 102 40.28 -11.16 4.09
N CYS A 103 39.50 -10.43 3.32
CA CYS A 103 39.70 -10.27 1.90
C CYS A 103 39.41 -8.83 1.49
N ASP A 104 40.03 -8.38 0.39
CA ASP A 104 39.94 -7.00 -0.09
C ASP A 104 38.64 -6.72 -0.86
N GLY A 105 37.52 -7.26 -0.40
CA GLY A 105 36.21 -7.13 -1.03
C GLY A 105 35.83 -8.33 -1.90
N GLY A 106 34.70 -8.21 -2.58
CA GLY A 106 34.13 -9.22 -3.46
C GLY A 106 32.92 -8.67 -4.24
N PRO A 107 32.22 -9.48 -4.99
CA PRO A 107 31.12 -9.00 -5.84
C PRO A 107 30.01 -8.28 -5.04
N GLU A 108 29.74 -8.71 -3.81
CA GLU A 108 28.72 -8.08 -2.96
C GLU A 108 29.23 -6.82 -2.23
N SER A 109 30.54 -6.58 -2.13
CA SER A 109 31.11 -5.38 -1.46
C SER A 109 30.73 -4.10 -2.22
N ARG A 110 30.86 -4.10 -3.54
CA ARG A 110 30.49 -2.96 -4.39
C ARG A 110 28.98 -2.68 -4.29
N ALA A 111 28.14 -3.71 -4.39
CA ALA A 111 26.70 -3.59 -4.26
C ALA A 111 26.31 -3.05 -2.88
N ALA A 112 27.00 -3.45 -1.82
CA ALA A 112 26.78 -2.93 -0.46
C ALA A 112 27.18 -1.47 -0.35
N GLU A 113 28.27 -1.03 -0.98
CA GLU A 113 28.71 0.38 -1.00
C GLU A 113 27.71 1.27 -1.76
N GLU A 114 27.31 0.86 -2.96
CA GLU A 114 26.27 1.54 -3.75
C GLU A 114 24.95 1.65 -2.95
N ARG A 115 24.59 0.59 -2.25
CA ARG A 115 23.41 0.55 -1.40
C ARG A 115 23.52 1.49 -0.20
N ARG A 116 24.68 1.58 0.47
CA ARG A 116 24.93 2.54 1.57
C ARG A 116 24.76 3.98 1.08
N ALA A 117 25.32 4.31 -0.10
CA ALA A 117 25.19 5.63 -0.69
C ALA A 117 23.70 5.98 -0.97
N ALA A 118 22.95 5.06 -1.55
CA ALA A 118 21.53 5.25 -1.82
C ALA A 118 20.70 5.41 -0.53
N ILE A 119 21.03 4.66 0.53
CA ILE A 119 20.38 4.79 1.85
C ILE A 119 20.70 6.16 2.47
N ALA A 120 21.96 6.61 2.43
CA ALA A 120 22.37 7.92 2.96
C ALA A 120 21.63 9.05 2.25
N GLU A 121 21.57 9.02 0.92
CA GLU A 121 20.83 9.99 0.12
C GLU A 121 19.32 10.00 0.44
N TRP A 122 18.71 8.81 0.62
CA TRP A 122 17.32 8.69 1.02
C TRP A 122 17.06 9.26 2.42
N MET A 123 17.98 9.04 3.37
CA MET A 123 17.91 9.63 4.72
C MET A 123 17.96 11.14 4.69
N GLU A 124 18.89 11.72 3.91
CA GLU A 124 19.05 13.18 3.78
C GLU A 124 17.85 13.85 3.11
N ARG A 125 17.18 13.18 2.19
CA ARG A 125 16.04 13.76 1.47
C ARG A 125 14.74 13.80 2.28
N SER A 126 14.69 13.20 3.46
CA SER A 126 13.47 13.10 4.25
C SER A 126 12.97 14.44 4.75
N GLU A 127 11.93 14.97 4.14
CA GLU A 127 11.26 16.19 4.60
C GLU A 127 10.63 15.99 5.99
N VAL A 128 10.11 14.79 6.28
CA VAL A 128 9.52 14.44 7.58
C VAL A 128 10.57 14.50 8.68
N ALA A 129 11.74 13.89 8.48
CA ALA A 129 12.82 13.92 9.47
C ALA A 129 13.36 15.34 9.71
N LYS A 130 13.49 16.15 8.66
CA LYS A 130 13.88 17.55 8.73
C LYS A 130 12.87 18.39 9.51
N HIS A 131 11.58 18.22 9.21
CA HIS A 131 10.51 18.98 9.86
C HIS A 131 10.44 18.72 11.36
N PHE A 132 10.54 17.44 11.76
CA PHE A 132 10.51 17.06 13.17
C PHE A 132 11.87 17.11 13.88
N GLU A 133 12.95 17.52 13.18
CA GLU A 133 14.32 17.63 13.69
C GLU A 133 14.80 16.36 14.42
N ARG A 134 14.34 15.19 13.98
CA ARG A 134 14.69 13.89 14.55
C ARG A 134 14.58 12.75 13.54
N ASN A 135 15.23 11.63 13.81
CA ASN A 135 15.04 10.43 13.03
C ASN A 135 13.67 9.82 13.34
N VAL A 136 12.71 10.02 12.43
CA VAL A 136 11.37 9.44 12.52
C VAL A 136 11.41 8.01 11.98
N PRO A 137 10.89 7.00 12.72
CA PRO A 137 10.80 5.63 12.24
C PRO A 137 9.95 5.56 10.97
N ARG A 138 10.61 5.28 9.84
CA ARG A 138 9.99 5.22 8.52
C ARG A 138 10.62 4.15 7.65
N CYS A 139 9.84 3.62 6.73
CA CYS A 139 10.36 2.77 5.66
C CYS A 139 9.69 3.10 4.33
N GLU A 140 10.31 2.64 3.26
CA GLU A 140 9.83 2.83 1.91
C GLU A 140 9.66 1.48 1.23
N THR A 141 8.50 1.27 0.61
CA THR A 141 8.21 0.16 -0.28
C THR A 141 8.13 0.66 -1.72
N GLU A 142 7.83 -0.20 -2.66
CA GLU A 142 7.64 0.21 -4.05
C GLU A 142 6.56 1.29 -4.20
N HIS A 143 5.43 1.14 -3.50
CA HIS A 143 4.27 2.02 -3.64
C HIS A 143 4.04 2.99 -2.49
N PHE A 144 4.65 2.75 -1.32
CA PHE A 144 4.35 3.51 -0.10
C PHE A 144 5.60 4.06 0.58
N GLU A 145 5.46 5.28 1.09
CA GLU A 145 6.27 5.81 2.18
C GLU A 145 5.48 5.62 3.48
N LEU A 146 5.99 4.79 4.37
CA LEU A 146 5.37 4.45 5.64
C LEU A 146 6.11 5.14 6.78
N VAL A 147 5.40 5.87 7.63
CA VAL A 147 5.86 6.31 8.96
C VAL A 147 5.09 5.53 10.00
N LEU A 148 5.81 4.83 10.87
CA LEU A 148 5.22 4.12 12.01
C LEU A 148 5.97 4.49 13.28
N ASP A 149 5.71 5.70 13.75
CA ASP A 149 6.29 6.23 14.99
C ASP A 149 5.35 5.92 16.16
N VAL A 150 5.46 4.71 16.67
CA VAL A 150 4.55 4.17 17.70
C VAL A 150 5.31 3.80 18.96
N ALA A 151 4.68 4.07 20.09
CA ALA A 151 5.26 3.74 21.39
C ALA A 151 4.89 2.34 21.85
N GLY A 152 5.79 1.70 22.62
CA GLY A 152 5.52 0.48 23.35
C GLY A 152 5.89 -0.80 22.61
N LYS A 153 5.40 -1.91 23.14
CA LYS A 153 5.56 -3.26 22.58
C LYS A 153 4.21 -3.89 22.28
N PHE A 154 4.11 -4.52 21.13
CA PHE A 154 2.89 -5.09 20.59
C PHE A 154 2.90 -6.60 20.67
N LYS A 155 1.79 -7.21 21.10
CA LYS A 155 1.66 -8.66 21.20
C LYS A 155 1.18 -9.25 19.87
N ILE A 156 1.92 -10.25 19.35
CA ILE A 156 1.51 -11.10 18.24
C ILE A 156 1.61 -12.55 18.67
N GLY A 157 0.48 -13.22 18.84
CA GLY A 157 0.44 -14.55 19.45
C GLY A 157 1.07 -14.54 20.85
N ARG A 158 2.15 -15.28 21.05
CA ARG A 158 2.91 -15.35 22.33
C ARG A 158 4.10 -14.39 22.37
N LYS A 159 4.49 -13.77 21.25
CA LYS A 159 5.65 -12.89 21.14
C LYS A 159 5.27 -11.43 21.35
N LYS A 160 6.22 -10.65 21.88
CA LYS A 160 6.15 -9.18 21.91
C LYS A 160 7.12 -8.65 20.87
N ILE A 161 6.66 -7.71 20.05
CA ILE A 161 7.45 -6.99 19.04
C ILE A 161 7.47 -5.50 19.35
N ASP A 162 8.48 -4.80 18.88
CA ASP A 162 8.59 -3.35 18.94
C ASP A 162 7.96 -2.68 17.70
N GLY A 163 8.05 -1.33 17.64
CA GLY A 163 7.53 -0.53 16.53
C GLY A 163 8.27 -0.81 15.22
N HIS A 164 9.58 -1.08 15.25
CA HIS A 164 10.37 -1.41 14.07
C HIS A 164 9.84 -2.70 13.41
N ARG A 165 9.73 -3.77 14.18
CA ARG A 165 9.19 -5.04 13.67
C ARG A 165 7.73 -4.89 13.19
N LEU A 166 6.93 -4.08 13.87
CA LEU A 166 5.56 -3.81 13.46
C LEU A 166 5.53 -3.04 12.13
N MET A 167 6.42 -2.08 11.91
CA MET A 167 6.53 -1.33 10.65
C MET A 167 6.81 -2.27 9.47
N HIS A 168 7.71 -3.24 9.63
CA HIS A 168 7.95 -4.25 8.61
C HIS A 168 6.70 -5.10 8.31
N LEU A 169 5.92 -5.48 9.33
CA LEU A 169 4.67 -6.21 9.13
C LEU A 169 3.61 -5.36 8.41
N VAL A 170 3.56 -4.06 8.68
CA VAL A 170 2.70 -3.12 7.94
C VAL A 170 3.17 -2.99 6.49
N ALA A 171 4.47 -2.92 6.24
CA ALA A 171 5.03 -2.93 4.88
C ALA A 171 4.68 -4.22 4.11
N ASP A 172 4.71 -5.37 4.76
CA ASP A 172 4.26 -6.65 4.18
C ASP A 172 2.76 -6.65 3.86
N ASP A 173 1.94 -6.09 4.76
CA ASP A 173 0.50 -5.99 4.56
C ASP A 173 0.15 -5.03 3.41
N THR A 174 0.80 -3.87 3.31
CA THR A 174 0.57 -2.92 2.20
C THR A 174 1.08 -3.47 0.87
N SER A 175 2.17 -4.23 0.87
CA SER A 175 2.66 -4.94 -0.32
C SER A 175 1.70 -6.06 -0.75
N PHE A 176 1.09 -6.79 0.19
CA PHE A 176 0.03 -7.75 -0.08
C PHE A 176 -1.18 -7.08 -0.77
N VAL A 177 -1.60 -5.92 -0.28
CA VAL A 177 -2.69 -5.15 -0.92
C VAL A 177 -2.30 -4.71 -2.33
N ALA A 178 -1.08 -4.20 -2.53
CA ALA A 178 -0.61 -3.78 -3.84
C ALA A 178 -0.59 -4.94 -4.84
N GLY A 179 -0.15 -6.13 -4.40
CA GLY A 179 -0.20 -7.35 -5.22
C GLY A 179 -1.63 -7.74 -5.60
N GLY A 180 -2.57 -7.73 -4.65
CA GLY A 180 -3.98 -8.04 -4.91
C GLY A 180 -4.64 -7.03 -5.84
N VAL A 181 -4.38 -5.73 -5.66
CA VAL A 181 -4.85 -4.67 -6.56
C VAL A 181 -4.27 -4.85 -7.97
N ALA A 182 -2.97 -5.14 -8.07
CA ALA A 182 -2.32 -5.38 -9.36
C ALA A 182 -2.94 -6.58 -10.09
N GLU A 183 -3.23 -7.66 -9.38
CA GLU A 183 -3.89 -8.85 -9.93
C GLU A 183 -5.32 -8.53 -10.39
N HIS A 184 -6.15 -7.92 -9.53
CA HIS A 184 -7.56 -7.67 -9.82
C HIS A 184 -7.78 -6.68 -10.96
N PHE A 185 -6.91 -5.69 -11.10
CA PHE A 185 -7.06 -4.63 -12.10
C PHE A 185 -6.01 -4.70 -13.21
N GLU A 186 -5.21 -5.76 -13.26
CA GLU A 186 -4.13 -5.93 -14.25
C GLU A 186 -3.23 -4.69 -14.33
N VAL A 187 -2.84 -4.18 -13.14
CA VAL A 187 -2.06 -2.95 -13.01
C VAL A 187 -0.62 -3.19 -13.40
N LYS A 188 -0.06 -2.28 -14.17
CA LYS A 188 1.36 -2.22 -14.48
C LYS A 188 1.98 -1.09 -13.65
N PRO A 189 2.79 -1.40 -12.64
CA PRO A 189 3.27 -0.41 -11.67
C PRO A 189 3.93 0.82 -12.30
N GLU A 190 4.70 0.63 -13.37
CA GLU A 190 5.44 1.70 -14.04
C GLU A 190 4.56 2.62 -14.90
N GLU A 191 3.39 2.12 -15.35
CA GLU A 191 2.51 2.84 -16.27
C GLU A 191 1.27 3.40 -15.57
N ASP A 192 0.78 2.70 -14.56
CA ASP A 192 -0.57 2.92 -14.02
C ASP A 192 -0.60 3.70 -12.70
N TYR A 193 0.53 3.82 -11.96
CA TYR A 193 0.62 4.64 -10.75
C TYR A 193 1.28 5.99 -10.99
N PHE A 194 0.76 7.05 -10.35
CA PHE A 194 1.21 8.42 -10.54
C PHE A 194 2.21 8.90 -9.51
N ALA A 195 2.11 8.41 -8.27
CA ALA A 195 2.98 8.85 -7.20
C ALA A 195 3.12 7.76 -6.12
N LYS A 196 4.19 7.84 -5.34
CA LYS A 196 4.33 7.07 -4.12
C LYS A 196 3.40 7.63 -3.04
N MET A 197 2.62 6.76 -2.42
CA MET A 197 1.59 7.14 -1.45
C MET A 197 2.16 7.22 -0.05
N ARG A 198 1.64 8.13 0.78
CA ARG A 198 2.10 8.35 2.15
C ARG A 198 1.11 7.77 3.15
N MET A 199 1.58 6.90 4.05
CA MET A 199 0.74 6.34 5.11
C MET A 199 1.48 6.45 6.45
N TRP A 200 0.94 7.25 7.36
CA TRP A 200 1.63 7.66 8.57
C TRP A 200 0.83 7.37 9.84
N MET A 201 1.51 6.84 10.86
CA MET A 201 1.00 6.77 12.22
C MET A 201 1.98 7.41 13.19
N TRP A 202 1.46 8.31 14.00
CA TRP A 202 2.19 9.14 14.94
C TRP A 202 1.96 8.69 16.39
N PRO A 203 2.89 8.93 17.32
CA PRO A 203 2.76 8.47 18.72
C PRO A 203 1.66 9.24 19.47
N ALA A 204 1.38 10.48 19.08
CA ALA A 204 0.34 11.29 19.71
C ALA A 204 -0.36 12.22 18.72
N SER A 205 -1.51 12.75 19.13
CA SER A 205 -2.34 13.65 18.32
C SER A 205 -1.63 14.94 17.92
N LYS A 206 -0.68 15.43 18.74
CA LYS A 206 0.07 16.65 18.44
C LYS A 206 0.91 16.49 17.16
N GLU A 207 1.70 15.41 17.08
CA GLU A 207 2.56 15.12 15.93
C GLU A 207 1.72 14.84 14.69
N HIS A 208 0.59 14.15 14.83
CA HIS A 208 -0.35 13.93 13.74
C HIS A 208 -0.90 15.24 13.16
N VAL A 209 -1.43 16.12 14.00
CA VAL A 209 -1.97 17.44 13.57
C VAL A 209 -0.89 18.28 12.90
N GLU A 210 0.34 18.26 13.44
CA GLU A 210 1.47 18.97 12.88
C GLU A 210 1.85 18.42 11.50
N ALA A 211 1.95 17.10 11.35
CA ALA A 211 2.26 16.45 10.09
C ALA A 211 1.20 16.71 9.02
N VAL A 212 -0.08 16.59 9.37
CA VAL A 212 -1.19 16.87 8.44
C VAL A 212 -1.16 18.32 7.96
N ARG A 213 -0.86 19.26 8.87
CA ARG A 213 -0.73 20.68 8.51
C ARG A 213 0.46 20.94 7.60
N ALA A 214 1.62 20.37 7.92
CA ALA A 214 2.85 20.63 7.20
C ALA A 214 2.89 20.00 5.80
N PHE A 215 2.33 18.80 5.64
CA PHE A 215 2.52 17.98 4.45
C PHE A 215 1.25 17.71 3.64
N MET A 216 0.06 18.01 4.18
CA MET A 216 -1.22 17.76 3.53
C MET A 216 -2.07 19.04 3.40
N ASP A 217 -1.50 20.19 3.81
CA ASP A 217 -2.11 21.54 3.73
C ASP A 217 -3.53 21.61 4.32
N THR A 218 -3.75 20.90 5.41
CA THR A 218 -5.04 20.84 6.10
C THR A 218 -4.88 20.69 7.61
N SER A 219 -5.97 20.51 8.33
CA SER A 219 -5.95 20.29 9.78
C SER A 219 -6.99 19.21 10.13
N ALA A 220 -6.54 18.12 10.70
CA ALA A 220 -7.39 17.06 11.20
C ALA A 220 -6.91 16.62 12.58
N ARG A 221 -7.84 16.30 13.50
CA ARG A 221 -7.53 15.77 14.83
C ARG A 221 -7.71 14.25 14.90
N GLY A 222 -8.65 13.71 14.16
CA GLY A 222 -8.85 12.28 13.96
C GLY A 222 -7.99 11.73 12.84
N ASP A 223 -8.28 10.54 12.40
CA ASP A 223 -7.69 10.00 11.18
C ASP A 223 -7.99 10.90 9.98
N PHE A 224 -7.01 11.01 9.11
CA PHE A 224 -7.12 11.84 7.90
C PHE A 224 -6.74 11.03 6.69
N LYS A 225 -7.58 11.08 5.67
CA LYS A 225 -7.37 10.42 4.39
C LYS A 225 -7.60 11.39 3.24
N LEU A 226 -6.56 11.66 2.47
CA LEU A 226 -6.63 12.41 1.23
C LEU A 226 -6.65 11.41 0.07
N LEU A 227 -7.69 11.47 -0.75
CA LEU A 227 -7.83 10.66 -1.96
C LEU A 227 -7.82 11.56 -3.20
N GLY A 228 -7.49 10.98 -4.34
CA GLY A 228 -7.32 11.72 -5.57
C GLY A 228 -5.84 12.05 -5.81
N ARG A 229 -5.53 13.33 -5.92
CA ARG A 229 -4.16 13.77 -6.16
C ARG A 229 -3.32 13.66 -4.87
N ASP A 230 -2.09 13.13 -5.01
CA ASP A 230 -1.14 12.94 -3.92
C ASP A 230 -1.75 12.20 -2.71
N PRO A 231 -2.26 10.96 -2.88
CA PRO A 231 -2.97 10.26 -1.84
C PRO A 231 -2.13 10.11 -0.56
N ALA A 232 -2.75 10.42 0.58
CA ALA A 232 -2.11 10.35 1.87
C ALA A 232 -3.09 9.87 2.96
N PHE A 233 -2.58 9.09 3.90
CA PHE A 233 -3.28 8.69 5.11
C PHE A 233 -2.42 9.03 6.32
N SER A 234 -3.03 9.63 7.34
CA SER A 234 -2.36 9.95 8.60
C SER A 234 -3.30 9.71 9.77
N VAL A 235 -2.75 9.12 10.83
CA VAL A 235 -3.46 8.81 12.07
C VAL A 235 -2.48 8.86 13.23
N TRP A 236 -2.97 8.96 14.47
CA TRP A 236 -2.16 8.82 15.67
C TRP A 236 -2.53 7.58 16.47
N GLN A 237 -1.59 7.09 17.27
CA GLN A 237 -1.76 5.90 18.11
C GLN A 237 -2.73 6.20 19.27
N GLU A 238 -4.02 6.29 18.97
CA GLU A 238 -5.04 6.57 19.98
C GLU A 238 -5.15 5.40 20.96
N PRO A 239 -5.02 5.68 22.28
CA PRO A 239 -5.20 4.66 23.30
C PRO A 239 -6.58 3.99 23.22
N GLY A 240 -6.59 2.66 23.18
CA GLY A 240 -7.83 1.89 23.04
C GLY A 240 -8.15 1.47 21.59
N LEU A 241 -7.93 2.32 20.60
CA LEU A 241 -8.14 1.97 19.19
C LEU A 241 -6.92 1.22 18.61
N PHE A 242 -5.72 1.76 18.80
CA PHE A 242 -4.49 1.21 18.24
C PHE A 242 -3.56 0.58 19.31
N ALA A 243 -4.16 -0.07 20.31
CA ALA A 243 -3.41 -0.74 21.38
C ALA A 243 -2.77 -2.07 20.94
N THR A 244 -3.14 -2.63 19.81
CA THR A 244 -2.66 -3.93 19.34
C THR A 244 -2.02 -3.85 17.96
N ALA A 245 -1.03 -4.72 17.71
CA ALA A 245 -0.42 -4.86 16.39
C ALA A 245 -1.49 -5.14 15.31
N ARG A 246 -2.52 -5.91 15.64
CA ARG A 246 -3.60 -6.24 14.72
C ARG A 246 -4.37 -4.98 14.29
N ALA A 247 -4.78 -4.14 15.24
CA ALA A 247 -5.53 -2.92 14.94
C ALA A 247 -4.74 -1.98 14.03
N ILE A 248 -3.43 -1.80 14.30
CA ILE A 248 -2.54 -0.99 13.46
C ILE A 248 -2.42 -1.59 12.05
N ARG A 249 -2.11 -2.87 11.94
CA ARG A 249 -1.99 -3.57 10.66
C ARG A 249 -3.29 -3.49 9.84
N THR A 250 -4.42 -3.66 10.49
CA THR A 250 -5.74 -3.64 9.85
C THR A 250 -6.05 -2.27 9.25
N VAL A 251 -5.81 -1.16 9.99
CA VAL A 251 -6.09 0.19 9.49
C VAL A 251 -5.19 0.54 8.30
N PHE A 252 -3.93 0.11 8.30
CA PHE A 252 -3.04 0.31 7.15
C PHE A 252 -3.48 -0.53 5.94
N THR A 253 -3.79 -1.82 6.13
CA THR A 253 -4.28 -2.70 5.05
C THR A 253 -5.54 -2.14 4.39
N HIS A 254 -6.51 -1.72 5.18
CA HIS A 254 -7.76 -1.15 4.69
C HIS A 254 -7.51 0.13 3.88
N ASN A 255 -6.78 1.08 4.45
CA ASN A 255 -6.53 2.36 3.80
C ASN A 255 -5.58 2.26 2.61
N ALA A 256 -4.63 1.32 2.59
CA ALA A 256 -3.78 1.08 1.43
C ALA A 256 -4.60 0.76 0.17
N SER A 257 -5.71 0.03 0.31
CA SER A 257 -6.61 -0.26 -0.81
C SER A 257 -7.21 1.01 -1.43
N HIS A 258 -7.74 1.91 -0.60
CA HIS A 258 -8.29 3.19 -1.05
C HIS A 258 -7.23 4.06 -1.72
N MET A 259 -6.02 4.09 -1.14
CA MET A 259 -4.90 4.87 -1.65
C MET A 259 -4.47 4.41 -3.05
N LEU A 260 -4.31 3.09 -3.23
CA LEU A 260 -3.93 2.49 -4.51
C LEU A 260 -4.99 2.79 -5.58
N VAL A 261 -6.27 2.52 -5.28
CA VAL A 261 -7.36 2.82 -6.22
C VAL A 261 -7.41 4.30 -6.56
N SER A 262 -7.19 5.17 -5.58
CA SER A 262 -7.19 6.62 -5.82
C SER A 262 -6.05 7.07 -6.73
N ASN A 263 -4.90 6.42 -6.67
CA ASN A 263 -3.69 6.81 -7.40
C ASN A 263 -3.61 6.23 -8.83
N MET A 264 -4.11 4.99 -9.06
CA MET A 264 -3.91 4.31 -10.33
C MET A 264 -4.81 4.81 -11.47
N PHE A 265 -4.35 4.66 -12.71
CA PHE A 265 -4.96 5.04 -13.99
C PHE A 265 -5.29 6.53 -14.13
N ARG A 266 -5.74 7.16 -13.09
CA ARG A 266 -6.02 8.59 -12.97
C ARG A 266 -6.08 8.95 -11.49
N GLU A 267 -5.46 10.05 -11.10
CA GLU A 267 -5.55 10.62 -9.76
C GLU A 267 -6.96 11.16 -9.50
N LEU A 268 -7.86 10.28 -9.07
CA LEU A 268 -9.26 10.59 -8.81
C LEU A 268 -9.80 9.69 -7.70
N ASP A 269 -10.42 10.28 -6.69
CA ASP A 269 -11.33 9.58 -5.79
C ASP A 269 -12.61 9.20 -6.54
N ILE A 270 -12.88 7.90 -6.69
CA ILE A 270 -14.06 7.40 -7.38
C ILE A 270 -15.32 7.44 -6.52
N SER A 271 -15.19 7.54 -5.20
CA SER A 271 -16.30 7.42 -4.26
C SER A 271 -17.41 8.45 -4.52
N PRO A 272 -17.15 9.76 -4.71
CA PRO A 272 -18.20 10.74 -5.00
C PRO A 272 -18.74 10.67 -6.43
N HIS A 273 -18.19 9.80 -7.27
CA HIS A 273 -18.55 9.66 -8.69
C HIS A 273 -19.25 8.31 -8.98
N GLY A 274 -19.98 7.75 -8.01
CA GLY A 274 -20.72 6.50 -8.16
C GLY A 274 -19.88 5.24 -7.93
N GLY A 275 -18.59 5.39 -7.57
CA GLY A 275 -17.67 4.29 -7.27
C GLY A 275 -17.56 3.91 -5.80
N GLY A 276 -18.34 4.53 -4.90
CA GLY A 276 -18.26 4.27 -3.45
C GLY A 276 -18.45 2.80 -3.07
N TRP A 277 -19.31 2.09 -3.79
CA TRP A 277 -19.53 0.65 -3.59
C TRP A 277 -18.27 -0.19 -3.91
N LEU A 278 -17.54 0.16 -4.98
CA LEU A 278 -16.30 -0.51 -5.38
C LEU A 278 -15.18 -0.19 -4.40
N ASP A 279 -15.03 1.08 -4.05
CA ASP A 279 -14.03 1.57 -3.11
C ASP A 279 -14.18 0.94 -1.72
N ALA A 280 -15.40 0.93 -1.17
CA ALA A 280 -15.70 0.23 0.09
C ALA A 280 -15.48 -1.29 -0.02
N GLY A 281 -15.97 -1.91 -1.09
CA GLY A 281 -15.84 -3.35 -1.33
C GLY A 281 -14.40 -3.80 -1.34
N LEU A 282 -13.54 -3.10 -2.04
CA LEU A 282 -12.12 -3.39 -2.17
C LEU A 282 -11.36 -3.24 -0.84
N GLY A 283 -11.59 -2.14 -0.10
CA GLY A 283 -10.92 -1.92 1.18
C GLY A 283 -11.18 -3.07 2.16
N HIS A 284 -12.43 -3.47 2.28
CA HIS A 284 -12.84 -4.57 3.14
C HIS A 284 -12.41 -5.94 2.60
N TRP A 285 -12.29 -6.10 1.28
CA TRP A 285 -11.88 -7.38 0.70
C TRP A 285 -10.44 -7.72 1.06
N HIS A 286 -9.51 -6.78 0.93
CA HIS A 286 -8.11 -7.00 1.31
C HIS A 286 -7.94 -7.20 2.82
N GLU A 287 -8.67 -6.44 3.63
CA GLU A 287 -8.67 -6.63 5.07
C GLU A 287 -9.15 -8.04 5.44
N TYR A 288 -10.25 -8.50 4.82
CA TYR A 288 -10.81 -9.83 5.07
C TYR A 288 -9.89 -10.94 4.58
N ALA A 289 -9.30 -10.79 3.39
CA ALA A 289 -8.35 -11.74 2.83
C ALA A 289 -7.10 -11.90 3.70
N ARG A 290 -6.63 -10.81 4.32
CA ARG A 290 -5.43 -10.82 5.15
C ARG A 290 -5.67 -11.28 6.59
N PHE A 291 -6.86 -11.02 7.16
CA PHE A 291 -7.12 -11.21 8.59
C PHE A 291 -8.33 -12.09 8.92
N ASP A 292 -9.00 -12.70 7.94
CA ASP A 292 -10.26 -13.46 8.08
C ASP A 292 -11.40 -12.65 8.73
N ARG A 293 -11.32 -11.34 8.70
CA ARG A 293 -12.37 -10.41 9.19
C ARG A 293 -12.09 -9.00 8.70
N SER A 294 -13.12 -8.16 8.72
CA SER A 294 -13.00 -6.74 8.49
C SER A 294 -13.63 -5.97 9.64
N VAL A 295 -12.89 -5.02 10.20
CA VAL A 295 -13.30 -4.24 11.40
C VAL A 295 -13.09 -2.74 11.21
N GLN A 296 -12.47 -2.32 10.12
CA GLN A 296 -12.31 -0.92 9.78
C GLN A 296 -13.49 -0.46 8.93
N TYR A 297 -14.06 0.68 9.25
CA TYR A 297 -15.15 1.28 8.50
C TYR A 297 -14.81 2.74 8.18
N CYS A 298 -15.01 3.12 6.93
CA CYS A 298 -14.98 4.51 6.50
C CYS A 298 -16.39 5.08 6.64
N ILE A 299 -16.79 5.46 7.86
CA ILE A 299 -18.15 5.88 8.20
C ILE A 299 -18.09 7.30 8.72
N GLU A 300 -19.04 8.15 8.32
CA GLU A 300 -19.26 9.45 8.97
C GLU A 300 -19.63 9.24 10.43
N GLU A 301 -19.18 10.12 11.33
CA GLU A 301 -19.41 10.01 12.79
C GLU A 301 -20.87 9.76 13.15
N ALA A 302 -21.81 10.34 12.40
CA ALA A 302 -23.24 10.14 12.59
C ALA A 302 -23.70 8.68 12.41
N ASN A 303 -22.97 7.87 11.68
CA ASN A 303 -23.31 6.47 11.36
C ASN A 303 -22.44 5.45 12.11
N ALA A 304 -21.53 5.90 12.98
CA ALA A 304 -20.52 5.06 13.65
C ALA A 304 -21.10 4.05 14.67
N LEU A 305 -22.38 4.12 14.99
CA LEU A 305 -23.02 3.30 16.04
C LEU A 305 -23.44 1.89 15.56
N ASP A 306 -23.45 1.62 14.25
CA ASP A 306 -23.86 0.33 13.70
C ASP A 306 -22.68 -0.62 13.50
N ASN A 307 -22.18 -1.20 14.57
CA ASN A 307 -21.22 -2.29 14.48
C ASN A 307 -21.87 -3.54 13.87
N PHE A 308 -21.53 -3.83 12.62
CA PHE A 308 -21.95 -5.06 11.95
C PHE A 308 -21.06 -6.24 12.38
N SER A 309 -21.58 -7.00 13.37
CA SER A 309 -21.09 -8.33 13.81
C SER A 309 -19.59 -8.61 13.72
N ASN A 310 -18.82 -8.37 14.73
CA ASN A 310 -17.44 -8.90 14.98
C ASN A 310 -16.50 -9.08 13.76
N GLY A 311 -16.81 -8.43 12.61
CA GLY A 311 -16.03 -8.48 11.38
C GLY A 311 -16.11 -9.80 10.60
N VAL A 312 -17.07 -10.68 10.92
CA VAL A 312 -17.28 -11.96 10.22
C VAL A 312 -18.65 -11.93 9.55
N TRP A 313 -18.69 -11.84 8.22
CA TRP A 313 -19.86 -11.33 7.51
C TRP A 313 -20.61 -12.34 6.65
N ARG A 314 -19.97 -13.44 6.21
CA ARG A 314 -20.54 -14.35 5.20
C ARG A 314 -21.94 -14.86 5.56
N ALA A 315 -22.11 -15.41 6.76
CA ALA A 315 -23.42 -15.92 7.18
C ALA A 315 -24.46 -14.81 7.39
N ALA A 316 -24.03 -13.62 7.83
CA ALA A 316 -24.91 -12.47 8.02
C ALA A 316 -25.42 -11.93 6.67
N ILE A 317 -24.55 -11.80 5.68
CA ILE A 317 -24.90 -11.37 4.32
C ILE A 317 -25.84 -12.40 3.67
N ARG A 318 -25.57 -13.70 3.81
CA ARG A 318 -26.50 -14.74 3.33
C ARG A 318 -27.90 -14.54 3.89
N LYS A 319 -28.04 -14.31 5.20
CA LYS A 319 -29.35 -14.02 5.81
C LYS A 319 -30.00 -12.74 5.28
N MET A 320 -29.20 -11.71 5.00
CA MET A 320 -29.70 -10.46 4.41
C MET A 320 -30.24 -10.71 3.01
N CYS A 321 -29.55 -11.47 2.16
CA CYS A 321 -30.00 -11.88 0.83
C CYS A 321 -31.29 -12.68 0.90
N GLU A 322 -31.39 -13.67 1.79
CA GLU A 322 -32.60 -14.49 2.00
C GLU A 322 -33.80 -13.64 2.44
N ARG A 323 -33.61 -12.69 3.36
CA ARG A 323 -34.64 -11.75 3.82
C ARG A 323 -35.09 -10.79 2.73
N ALA A 324 -34.15 -10.25 1.96
CA ALA A 324 -34.49 -9.34 0.87
C ALA A 324 -35.28 -10.08 -0.22
N ALA A 325 -34.85 -11.29 -0.59
CA ALA A 325 -35.62 -12.15 -1.55
C ALA A 325 -37.06 -12.42 -1.09
N SER A 326 -37.25 -12.80 0.19
CA SER A 326 -38.58 -13.10 0.73
C SER A 326 -39.52 -11.89 0.80
N ARG A 327 -38.99 -10.67 0.76
CA ARG A 327 -39.75 -9.42 0.85
C ARG A 327 -39.88 -8.68 -0.47
N GLY A 328 -39.31 -9.20 -1.55
CA GLY A 328 -39.21 -8.51 -2.85
C GLY A 328 -38.31 -7.24 -2.80
N GLY A 329 -37.41 -7.14 -1.82
CA GLY A 329 -36.53 -5.99 -1.65
C GLY A 329 -35.22 -6.13 -2.42
N THR A 330 -34.53 -4.99 -2.60
CA THR A 330 -33.20 -4.90 -3.24
C THR A 330 -32.13 -4.45 -2.23
N LEU A 331 -30.89 -4.83 -2.46
CA LEU A 331 -29.74 -4.50 -1.61
C LEU A 331 -28.71 -3.63 -2.33
N LEU A 332 -28.41 -3.92 -3.62
CA LEU A 332 -27.38 -3.21 -4.37
C LEU A 332 -27.79 -1.84 -4.90
N PRO A 333 -28.99 -1.63 -5.50
CA PRO A 333 -29.33 -0.37 -6.16
C PRO A 333 -29.17 0.89 -5.30
N PRO A 334 -29.49 0.89 -3.99
CA PRO A 334 -29.26 2.05 -3.13
C PRO A 334 -27.78 2.44 -2.98
N LEU A 335 -26.86 1.46 -3.04
CA LEU A 335 -25.43 1.66 -2.77
C LEU A 335 -24.73 2.40 -3.90
N PHE A 336 -25.23 2.30 -5.12
CA PHE A 336 -24.66 2.94 -6.30
C PHE A 336 -24.78 4.47 -6.32
N ASN A 337 -25.56 5.03 -5.42
CA ASN A 337 -25.73 6.46 -5.23
C ASN A 337 -25.03 6.98 -3.95
N LYS A 338 -24.31 6.12 -3.23
CA LYS A 338 -23.66 6.46 -1.97
C LYS A 338 -22.15 6.61 -2.13
N THR A 339 -21.60 7.54 -1.37
CA THR A 339 -20.15 7.60 -1.14
C THR A 339 -19.74 6.54 -0.13
N THR A 340 -18.48 6.16 -0.11
CA THR A 340 -17.92 5.18 0.85
C THR A 340 -18.27 5.57 2.29
N THR A 341 -18.11 6.84 2.66
CA THR A 341 -18.32 7.33 4.03
C THR A 341 -19.80 7.44 4.41
N SER A 342 -20.71 7.58 3.44
CA SER A 342 -22.17 7.68 3.69
C SER A 342 -22.85 6.32 3.85
N MET A 343 -22.14 5.23 3.68
CA MET A 343 -22.64 3.86 3.86
C MET A 343 -22.56 3.45 5.33
N SER A 344 -23.60 2.80 5.83
CA SER A 344 -23.56 2.10 7.12
C SER A 344 -22.67 0.86 7.06
N ALA A 345 -22.25 0.32 8.21
CA ALA A 345 -21.44 -0.88 8.28
C ALA A 345 -22.07 -2.11 7.56
N PRO A 346 -23.39 -2.39 7.69
CA PRO A 346 -24.05 -3.42 6.87
C PRO A 346 -23.96 -3.19 5.36
N GLU A 347 -24.07 -1.94 4.90
CA GLU A 347 -23.97 -1.58 3.49
C GLU A 347 -22.55 -1.77 2.97
N GLN A 348 -21.53 -1.39 3.73
CA GLN A 348 -20.13 -1.66 3.38
C GLN A 348 -19.83 -3.16 3.31
N ALA A 349 -20.43 -3.97 4.21
CA ALA A 349 -20.33 -5.43 4.14
C ALA A 349 -21.01 -6.02 2.88
N ILE A 350 -22.12 -5.44 2.42
CA ILE A 350 -22.75 -5.83 1.14
C ILE A 350 -21.81 -5.48 -0.02
N CYS A 351 -21.19 -4.30 -0.01
CA CYS A 351 -20.21 -3.89 -1.03
C CYS A 351 -19.02 -4.86 -1.08
N TRP A 352 -18.49 -5.26 0.10
CA TRP A 352 -17.46 -6.29 0.19
C TRP A 352 -17.88 -7.60 -0.47
N SER A 353 -19.08 -8.08 -0.18
CA SER A 353 -19.58 -9.35 -0.73
C SER A 353 -19.86 -9.28 -2.23
N PHE A 354 -20.33 -8.13 -2.73
CA PHE A 354 -20.51 -7.91 -4.15
C PHE A 354 -19.17 -7.86 -4.89
N TYR A 355 -18.16 -7.22 -4.28
CA TYR A 355 -16.80 -7.24 -4.81
C TYR A 355 -16.18 -8.64 -4.79
N ASP A 356 -16.40 -9.43 -3.72
CA ASP A 356 -15.95 -10.83 -3.61
C ASP A 356 -16.54 -11.71 -4.74
N TRP A 357 -17.81 -11.49 -5.08
CA TRP A 357 -18.45 -12.13 -6.23
C TRP A 357 -17.84 -11.71 -7.57
N LEU A 358 -17.56 -10.40 -7.75
CA LEU A 358 -16.91 -9.92 -8.98
C LEU A 358 -15.51 -10.52 -9.17
N VAL A 359 -14.73 -10.60 -8.10
CA VAL A 359 -13.41 -11.26 -8.13
C VAL A 359 -13.54 -12.74 -8.50
N ALA A 360 -14.54 -13.44 -7.95
CA ALA A 360 -14.71 -14.88 -8.16
C ALA A 360 -15.27 -15.24 -9.55
N GLU A 361 -16.27 -14.49 -10.03
CA GLU A 361 -17.06 -14.87 -11.22
C GLU A 361 -16.80 -13.95 -12.43
N HIS A 362 -16.33 -12.72 -12.21
CA HIS A 362 -16.19 -11.70 -13.24
C HIS A 362 -14.87 -10.92 -13.17
N PRO A 363 -13.71 -11.56 -12.96
CA PRO A 363 -12.44 -10.85 -12.75
C PRO A 363 -12.08 -9.91 -13.91
N SER A 364 -12.36 -10.30 -15.15
CA SER A 364 -12.09 -9.48 -16.34
C SER A 364 -12.91 -8.19 -16.44
N ALA A 365 -14.00 -8.07 -15.67
CA ALA A 365 -14.82 -6.87 -15.63
C ALA A 365 -14.26 -5.78 -14.68
N LEU A 366 -13.40 -6.15 -13.74
CA LEU A 366 -12.93 -5.22 -12.69
C LEU A 366 -12.14 -4.03 -13.26
N ARG A 367 -11.15 -4.30 -14.12
CA ARG A 367 -10.33 -3.24 -14.74
C ARG A 367 -11.17 -2.26 -15.56
N PRO A 368 -11.99 -2.67 -16.56
CA PRO A 368 -12.76 -1.73 -17.35
C PRO A 368 -13.82 -0.97 -16.52
N ILE A 369 -14.43 -1.59 -15.52
CA ILE A 369 -15.34 -0.90 -14.60
C ILE A 369 -14.59 0.22 -13.85
N LEU A 370 -13.45 -0.08 -13.26
CA LEU A 370 -12.66 0.94 -12.55
C LEU A 370 -12.21 2.06 -13.49
N MET A 371 -11.72 1.74 -14.67
CA MET A 371 -11.31 2.75 -15.66
C MET A 371 -12.48 3.65 -16.07
N GLY A 372 -13.67 3.09 -16.27
CA GLY A 372 -14.89 3.87 -16.54
C GLY A 372 -15.26 4.79 -15.38
N LEU A 373 -15.21 4.30 -14.13
CA LEU A 373 -15.43 5.11 -12.93
C LEU A 373 -14.39 6.26 -12.82
N LYS A 374 -13.14 5.99 -13.16
CA LYS A 374 -12.09 7.03 -13.23
C LYS A 374 -12.38 8.09 -14.30
N GLN A 375 -13.15 7.75 -15.31
CA GLN A 375 -13.65 8.68 -16.34
C GLN A 375 -15.00 9.31 -15.96
N LYS A 376 -15.53 9.01 -14.78
CA LYS A 376 -16.82 9.46 -14.25
C LYS A 376 -18.01 8.95 -15.07
N ALA A 377 -17.88 7.78 -15.68
CA ALA A 377 -18.97 7.12 -16.35
C ALA A 377 -20.01 6.58 -15.35
N ASP A 378 -21.25 6.41 -15.78
CA ASP A 378 -22.31 5.87 -14.93
C ASP A 378 -22.02 4.41 -14.52
N ALA A 379 -21.98 4.16 -13.23
CA ALA A 379 -21.63 2.85 -12.68
C ALA A 379 -22.61 1.73 -13.09
N ARG A 380 -23.88 2.04 -13.34
CA ARG A 380 -24.89 1.05 -13.76
C ARG A 380 -24.72 0.65 -15.21
N GLU A 381 -24.40 1.62 -16.06
CA GLU A 381 -24.09 1.36 -17.47
C GLU A 381 -22.77 0.58 -17.60
N LEU A 382 -21.74 0.89 -16.79
CA LEU A 382 -20.52 0.10 -16.76
C LEU A 382 -20.77 -1.37 -16.37
N LEU A 383 -21.60 -1.62 -15.35
CA LEU A 383 -21.96 -3.00 -15.00
C LEU A 383 -22.69 -3.69 -16.16
N LYS A 384 -23.65 -3.02 -16.79
CA LYS A 384 -24.40 -3.58 -17.90
C LYS A 384 -23.50 -3.90 -19.09
N GLU A 385 -22.55 -3.03 -19.42
CA GLU A 385 -21.59 -3.22 -20.50
C GLU A 385 -20.64 -4.40 -20.23
N HIS A 386 -20.03 -4.42 -19.02
CA HIS A 386 -18.94 -5.36 -18.74
C HIS A 386 -19.38 -6.69 -18.09
N LEU A 387 -20.57 -6.75 -17.49
CA LEU A 387 -21.18 -8.00 -17.03
C LEU A 387 -22.20 -8.59 -18.00
N GLY A 388 -22.60 -7.84 -19.03
CA GLY A 388 -23.69 -8.25 -19.93
C GLY A 388 -25.07 -8.26 -19.28
N MET A 389 -25.22 -7.67 -18.07
CA MET A 389 -26.46 -7.68 -17.31
C MET A 389 -26.65 -6.38 -16.52
N GLY A 390 -27.90 -5.90 -16.46
CA GLY A 390 -28.23 -4.71 -15.65
C GLY A 390 -28.20 -5.01 -14.14
N LEU A 391 -28.12 -3.95 -13.33
CA LEU A 391 -27.90 -4.02 -11.88
C LEU A 391 -28.85 -4.96 -11.12
N LEU A 392 -30.12 -5.03 -11.46
CA LEU A 392 -31.07 -5.95 -10.81
C LEU A 392 -30.76 -7.42 -11.10
N LYS A 393 -30.39 -7.73 -12.34
CA LYS A 393 -29.96 -9.10 -12.71
C LYS A 393 -28.61 -9.45 -12.08
N ALA A 394 -27.69 -8.51 -11.98
CA ALA A 394 -26.43 -8.69 -11.27
C ALA A 394 -26.68 -8.96 -9.77
N GLU A 395 -27.66 -8.27 -9.16
CA GLU A 395 -28.06 -8.55 -7.79
C GLU A 395 -28.66 -9.96 -7.63
N GLU A 396 -29.49 -10.42 -8.54
CA GLU A 396 -30.05 -11.78 -8.52
C GLU A 396 -28.94 -12.83 -8.60
N ALA A 397 -28.02 -12.69 -9.55
CA ALA A 397 -26.88 -13.59 -9.73
C ALA A 397 -25.94 -13.59 -8.51
N TRP A 398 -25.63 -12.41 -7.96
CA TRP A 398 -24.83 -12.29 -6.74
C TRP A 398 -25.51 -12.97 -5.55
N ARG A 399 -26.83 -12.82 -5.34
CA ARG A 399 -27.58 -13.49 -4.26
C ARG A 399 -27.57 -15.01 -4.42
N GLU A 400 -27.71 -15.52 -5.64
CA GLU A 400 -27.60 -16.94 -5.91
C GLU A 400 -26.21 -17.46 -5.55
N TRP A 401 -25.16 -16.77 -5.98
CA TRP A 401 -23.77 -17.09 -5.63
C TRP A 401 -23.56 -17.06 -4.11
N VAL A 402 -24.02 -16.03 -3.40
CA VAL A 402 -23.97 -15.95 -1.94
C VAL A 402 -24.64 -17.14 -1.28
N SER A 403 -25.80 -17.57 -1.80
CA SER A 403 -26.55 -18.71 -1.27
C SER A 403 -25.84 -20.05 -1.51
N GLY A 404 -25.06 -20.16 -2.58
CA GLY A 404 -24.24 -21.33 -2.89
C GLY A 404 -22.91 -21.37 -2.13
N THR A 405 -22.30 -20.19 -1.92
CA THR A 405 -20.90 -20.06 -1.49
C THR A 405 -20.76 -19.78 0.02
N TYR A 406 -21.64 -18.92 0.58
CA TYR A 406 -21.48 -18.51 1.98
C TYR A 406 -22.17 -19.48 2.95
N PRO A 407 -21.59 -19.73 4.13
CA PRO A 407 -22.14 -20.66 5.11
C PRO A 407 -23.45 -20.13 5.71
N LYS A 408 -24.34 -21.03 6.14
CA LYS A 408 -25.57 -20.66 6.88
C LYS A 408 -25.25 -20.16 8.30
N LYS A 409 -24.16 -20.60 8.88
CA LYS A 409 -23.65 -20.19 10.20
C LYS A 409 -22.14 -20.07 10.13
N GLU A 410 -21.60 -19.03 10.72
CA GLU A 410 -20.15 -18.91 10.86
C GLU A 410 -19.60 -20.04 11.76
N LYS A 411 -18.44 -20.57 11.39
CA LYS A 411 -17.70 -21.47 12.28
C LYS A 411 -17.14 -20.62 13.41
N THR A 412 -17.57 -20.85 14.62
CA THR A 412 -16.89 -20.34 15.84
C THR A 412 -15.47 -20.92 15.87
N ARG A 413 -14.48 -20.06 15.63
CA ARG A 413 -13.06 -20.40 15.81
C ARG A 413 -12.63 -20.05 17.22
#